data_c1eb8cb08facf5e19054e600aa68831a
#
_entry.id   c1eb8cb08facf5e19054e600aa68831a
#
_cell.length_a   1.000
_cell.length_b   1.000
_cell.length_c   1.000
_cell.angle_alpha   90.00
_cell.angle_beta   90.00
_cell.angle_gamma   90.00
#
_symmetry.space_group_name_H-M   'P 1'
#
loop_
_entity.id
_entity.type
_entity.pdbx_description
1 polymer ?
#
loop_
_entity_poly.entity_id
_entity_poly.type
_entity_poly.pdbx_seq_one_letter_code
_entity_poly.pdbx_strand_id
1 'polypeptide(L)'
;DILVNNAGITKDGLMLRMTEQQWDAVIAVNLKSAFNFIHACVPVMMRQRNGSIINMASVVGVHGNAGQANYAASKAGMIALAKSVAQEMGPKGIRANAIAPGFIDTAMTQALDDDIRKEWTSKIPLRRGGTVDDIANTAVYLGSDLSSYVSGQVIQVDGGMNM
;
A
#
# COMPACT_ATOMS: atom_id res chain seq x y z
N ASP A 1 -19.26 1.54 0.08
CA ASP A 1 -18.78 2.88 -0.22
C ASP A 1 -17.25 2.92 -0.38
N ILE A 2 -16.45 2.77 0.71
CA ILE A 2 -15.00 2.80 0.64
C ILE A 2 -14.44 1.58 1.38
N LEU A 3 -13.50 0.87 0.75
CA LEU A 3 -12.73 -0.19 1.37
C LEU A 3 -11.25 0.21 1.39
N VAL A 4 -10.65 0.30 2.59
CA VAL A 4 -9.22 0.52 2.76
C VAL A 4 -8.56 -0.75 3.30
N ASN A 5 -7.78 -1.42 2.45
CA ASN A 5 -7.00 -2.59 2.84
C ASN A 5 -5.66 -2.12 3.42
N ASN A 6 -5.66 -1.86 4.73
CA ASN A 6 -4.50 -1.30 5.45
C ASN A 6 -3.72 -2.34 6.27
N ALA A 7 -4.33 -3.46 6.64
CA ALA A 7 -3.68 -4.48 7.45
C ALA A 7 -2.37 -4.97 6.81
N GLY A 8 -1.31 -5.05 7.61
CA GLY A 8 -0.01 -5.49 7.12
C GLY A 8 0.98 -5.72 8.24
N ILE A 9 1.88 -6.67 7.99
CA ILE A 9 3.00 -7.01 8.87
C ILE A 9 4.28 -7.12 8.05
N THR A 10 5.41 -7.06 8.74
CA THR A 10 6.73 -7.41 8.21
C THR A 10 7.30 -8.62 8.95
N LYS A 11 8.06 -9.45 8.26
CA LYS A 11 8.89 -10.53 8.81
C LYS A 11 10.18 -10.56 8.01
N ASP A 12 11.04 -9.58 8.28
CA ASP A 12 12.22 -9.29 7.49
C ASP A 12 13.30 -10.38 7.70
N GLY A 13 14.06 -10.65 6.65
CA GLY A 13 15.16 -11.59 6.62
C GLY A 13 15.76 -11.68 5.22
N LEU A 14 17.07 -11.88 5.14
CA LEU A 14 17.73 -12.12 3.85
C LEU A 14 17.15 -13.36 3.18
N MET A 15 17.01 -13.36 1.86
CA MET A 15 16.39 -14.44 1.08
C MET A 15 16.89 -15.83 1.48
N LEU A 16 18.19 -16.00 1.67
CA LEU A 16 18.78 -17.29 2.06
C LEU A 16 18.34 -17.80 3.44
N ARG A 17 17.91 -16.91 4.34
CA ARG A 17 17.53 -17.22 5.72
C ARG A 17 16.03 -17.07 5.96
N MET A 18 15.28 -16.57 4.97
CA MET A 18 13.83 -16.38 5.07
C MET A 18 13.15 -17.76 5.10
N THR A 19 12.38 -18.01 6.15
CA THR A 19 11.62 -19.26 6.28
C THR A 19 10.30 -19.17 5.52
N GLU A 20 9.77 -20.32 5.10
CA GLU A 20 8.45 -20.44 4.51
C GLU A 20 7.36 -19.86 5.43
N GLN A 21 7.46 -20.09 6.74
CA GLN A 21 6.54 -19.53 7.72
C GLN A 21 6.55 -17.99 7.74
N GLN A 22 7.73 -17.37 7.61
CA GLN A 22 7.83 -15.90 7.51
C GLN A 22 7.20 -15.39 6.21
N TRP A 23 7.44 -16.08 5.11
CA TRP A 23 6.84 -15.80 3.82
C TRP A 23 5.31 -15.90 3.87
N ASP A 24 4.78 -17.05 4.28
CA ASP A 24 3.35 -17.33 4.32
C ASP A 24 2.59 -16.37 5.23
N ALA A 25 3.14 -16.06 6.41
CA ALA A 25 2.52 -15.12 7.33
C ALA A 25 2.36 -13.73 6.70
N VAL A 26 3.37 -13.22 5.99
CA VAL A 26 3.31 -11.91 5.33
C VAL A 26 2.33 -11.94 4.16
N ILE A 27 2.37 -12.97 3.32
CA ILE A 27 1.43 -13.11 2.20
C ILE A 27 -0.01 -13.24 2.69
N ALA A 28 -0.23 -14.03 3.74
CA ALA A 28 -1.58 -14.25 4.30
C ALA A 28 -2.18 -12.95 4.86
N VAL A 29 -1.38 -12.19 5.63
CA VAL A 29 -1.88 -10.97 6.27
C VAL A 29 -1.95 -9.80 5.29
N ASN A 30 -0.92 -9.58 4.46
CA ASN A 30 -0.86 -8.39 3.62
C ASN A 30 -1.67 -8.51 2.33
N LEU A 31 -1.61 -9.66 1.65
CA LEU A 31 -2.17 -9.82 0.32
C LEU A 31 -3.47 -10.62 0.31
N LYS A 32 -3.45 -11.81 0.93
CA LYS A 32 -4.64 -12.67 0.94
C LYS A 32 -5.81 -12.02 1.69
N SER A 33 -5.55 -11.27 2.77
CA SER A 33 -6.60 -10.52 3.47
C SER A 33 -7.26 -9.49 2.56
N ALA A 34 -6.47 -8.74 1.78
CA ALA A 34 -7.00 -7.76 0.84
C ALA A 34 -7.89 -8.42 -0.21
N PHE A 35 -7.46 -9.55 -0.79
CA PHE A 35 -8.30 -10.34 -1.67
C PHE A 35 -9.62 -10.72 -1.00
N ASN A 36 -9.59 -11.24 0.23
CA ASN A 36 -10.78 -11.67 0.95
C ASN A 36 -11.77 -10.52 1.18
N PHE A 37 -11.28 -9.34 1.60
CA PHE A 37 -12.13 -8.17 1.82
C PHE A 37 -12.68 -7.61 0.51
N ILE A 38 -11.89 -7.53 -0.54
CA ILE A 38 -12.35 -7.11 -1.87
C ILE A 38 -13.44 -8.06 -2.35
N HIS A 39 -13.20 -9.38 -2.29
CA HIS A 39 -14.17 -10.39 -2.70
C HIS A 39 -15.50 -10.28 -1.94
N ALA A 40 -15.44 -9.99 -0.65
CA ALA A 40 -16.64 -9.82 0.18
C ALA A 40 -17.39 -8.50 -0.10
N CYS A 41 -16.68 -7.39 -0.39
CA CYS A 41 -17.25 -6.06 -0.57
C CYS A 41 -17.77 -5.81 -2.00
N VAL A 42 -17.09 -6.36 -3.02
CA VAL A 42 -17.43 -6.13 -4.44
C VAL A 42 -18.90 -6.43 -4.77
N PRO A 43 -19.52 -7.52 -4.31
CA PRO A 43 -20.96 -7.76 -4.61
C PRO A 43 -21.89 -6.66 -4.09
N VAL A 44 -21.54 -6.03 -2.96
CA VAL A 44 -22.29 -4.89 -2.40
C VAL A 44 -22.09 -3.65 -3.25
N MET A 45 -20.83 -3.31 -3.55
CA MET A 45 -20.48 -2.15 -4.38
C MET A 45 -21.07 -2.26 -5.79
N MET A 46 -21.09 -3.44 -6.37
CA MET A 46 -21.72 -3.69 -7.68
C MET A 46 -23.22 -3.38 -7.69
N ARG A 47 -23.95 -3.76 -6.63
CA ARG A 47 -25.38 -3.42 -6.49
C ARG A 47 -25.60 -1.92 -6.32
N GLN A 48 -24.70 -1.25 -5.60
CA GLN A 48 -24.70 0.22 -5.42
C GLN A 48 -24.28 0.96 -6.69
N ARG A 49 -23.58 0.30 -7.62
CA ARG A 49 -22.91 0.89 -8.78
C ARG A 49 -21.98 2.03 -8.39
N ASN A 50 -21.37 1.91 -7.23
CA ASN A 50 -20.43 2.87 -6.66
C ASN A 50 -19.52 2.17 -5.65
N GLY A 51 -18.23 2.56 -5.63
CA GLY A 51 -17.28 2.10 -4.65
C GLY A 51 -15.86 2.60 -4.92
N SER A 52 -15.10 2.76 -3.86
CA SER A 52 -13.67 3.05 -3.92
C SER A 52 -12.89 2.03 -3.09
N ILE A 53 -11.96 1.34 -3.73
CA ILE A 53 -11.07 0.37 -3.09
C ILE A 53 -9.67 0.96 -3.06
N ILE A 54 -9.05 1.01 -1.88
CA ILE A 54 -7.74 1.59 -1.65
C ILE A 54 -6.85 0.53 -1.01
N ASN A 55 -5.83 0.09 -1.72
CA ASN A 55 -4.86 -0.87 -1.21
C ASN A 55 -3.61 -0.14 -0.67
N MET A 56 -3.30 -0.34 0.62
CA MET A 56 -2.09 0.20 1.23
C MET A 56 -0.88 -0.65 0.84
N ALA A 57 -0.23 -0.25 -0.26
CA ALA A 57 1.00 -0.85 -0.76
C ALA A 57 2.24 -0.32 0.01
N SER A 58 3.33 -0.11 -0.67
CA SER A 58 4.58 0.51 -0.19
C SER A 58 5.48 0.81 -1.39
N VAL A 59 6.37 1.78 -1.26
CA VAL A 59 7.47 1.96 -2.23
C VAL A 59 8.35 0.70 -2.33
N VAL A 60 8.44 -0.09 -1.27
CA VAL A 60 9.11 -1.41 -1.28
C VAL A 60 8.42 -2.39 -2.23
N GLY A 61 7.10 -2.29 -2.41
CA GLY A 61 6.36 -3.08 -3.41
C GLY A 61 6.60 -2.60 -4.84
N VAL A 62 7.08 -1.36 -5.03
CA VAL A 62 7.39 -0.80 -6.35
C VAL A 62 8.82 -1.11 -6.76
N HIS A 63 9.79 -0.95 -5.83
CA HIS A 63 11.22 -1.00 -6.15
C HIS A 63 11.95 -2.22 -5.54
N GLY A 64 11.34 -2.91 -4.59
CA GLY A 64 12.01 -3.94 -3.80
C GLY A 64 12.86 -3.35 -2.67
N ASN A 65 13.28 -4.21 -1.73
CA ASN A 65 14.26 -3.88 -0.71
C ASN A 65 14.96 -5.16 -0.23
N ALA A 66 16.27 -5.10 -0.04
CA ALA A 66 17.03 -6.23 0.49
C ALA A 66 16.52 -6.62 1.88
N GLY A 67 16.35 -7.92 2.12
CA GLY A 67 15.81 -8.44 3.38
C GLY A 67 14.29 -8.40 3.51
N GLN A 68 13.57 -7.92 2.51
CA GLN A 68 12.11 -7.77 2.54
C GLN A 68 11.40 -8.46 1.35
N ALA A 69 11.92 -9.57 0.86
CA ALA A 69 11.38 -10.22 -0.34
C ALA A 69 9.89 -10.60 -0.20
N ASN A 70 9.49 -11.15 0.96
CA ASN A 70 8.08 -11.46 1.28
C ASN A 70 7.20 -10.20 1.32
N TYR A 71 7.67 -9.16 2.00
CA TYR A 71 6.96 -7.89 2.11
C TYR A 71 6.85 -7.21 0.74
N ALA A 72 7.96 -7.11 -0.01
CA ALA A 72 7.97 -6.56 -1.36
C ALA A 72 6.98 -7.29 -2.28
N ALA A 73 7.01 -8.63 -2.29
CA ALA A 73 6.08 -9.44 -3.08
C ALA A 73 4.62 -9.19 -2.67
N SER A 74 4.33 -9.13 -1.36
CA SER A 74 2.97 -8.87 -0.88
C SER A 74 2.47 -7.48 -1.30
N LYS A 75 3.31 -6.45 -1.20
CA LYS A 75 2.95 -5.08 -1.55
C LYS A 75 2.88 -4.84 -3.06
N ALA A 76 3.73 -5.51 -3.85
CA ALA A 76 3.61 -5.56 -5.31
C ALA A 76 2.30 -6.27 -5.73
N GLY A 77 1.94 -7.36 -5.05
CA GLY A 77 0.66 -8.04 -5.24
C GLY A 77 -0.54 -7.14 -4.96
N MET A 78 -0.48 -6.29 -3.93
CA MET A 78 -1.52 -5.29 -3.63
C MET A 78 -1.71 -4.28 -4.76
N ILE A 79 -0.63 -3.87 -5.41
CA ILE A 79 -0.64 -2.99 -6.58
C ILE A 79 -1.31 -3.67 -7.76
N ALA A 80 -0.87 -4.89 -8.10
CA ALA A 80 -1.42 -5.66 -9.21
C ALA A 80 -2.91 -5.99 -8.99
N LEU A 81 -3.29 -6.35 -7.75
CA LEU A 81 -4.67 -6.61 -7.37
C LEU A 81 -5.56 -5.37 -7.58
N ALA A 82 -5.11 -4.16 -7.19
CA ALA A 82 -5.85 -2.93 -7.43
C ALA A 82 -6.08 -2.69 -8.93
N LYS A 83 -5.06 -2.91 -9.78
CA LYS A 83 -5.16 -2.75 -11.22
C LYS A 83 -6.14 -3.73 -11.86
N SER A 84 -6.10 -5.00 -11.46
CA SER A 84 -7.01 -6.03 -11.97
C SER A 84 -8.46 -5.71 -11.59
N VAL A 85 -8.70 -5.37 -10.32
CA VAL A 85 -10.04 -5.00 -9.82
C VAL A 85 -10.55 -3.73 -10.51
N ALA A 86 -9.69 -2.74 -10.78
CA ALA A 86 -10.06 -1.53 -11.50
C ALA A 86 -10.57 -1.85 -12.93
N GLN A 87 -9.92 -2.79 -13.62
CA GLN A 87 -10.32 -3.21 -14.97
C GLN A 87 -11.64 -4.00 -14.94
N GLU A 88 -11.77 -4.95 -14.03
CA GLU A 88 -12.96 -5.82 -13.95
C GLU A 88 -14.19 -5.06 -13.45
N MET A 89 -14.03 -4.17 -12.47
CA MET A 89 -15.14 -3.53 -11.77
C MET A 89 -15.43 -2.10 -12.25
N GLY A 90 -14.55 -1.51 -13.05
CA GLY A 90 -14.76 -0.18 -13.65
C GLY A 90 -16.10 -0.03 -14.37
N PRO A 91 -16.56 -0.99 -15.20
CA PRO A 91 -17.87 -0.93 -15.85
C PRO A 91 -19.05 -0.93 -14.86
N LYS A 92 -18.81 -1.23 -13.60
CA LYS A 92 -19.81 -1.20 -12.51
C LYS A 92 -19.72 0.06 -11.64
N GLY A 93 -18.89 1.05 -12.04
CA GLY A 93 -18.71 2.29 -11.29
C GLY A 93 -17.81 2.15 -10.05
N ILE A 94 -17.01 1.09 -9.96
CA ILE A 94 -16.11 0.86 -8.83
C ILE A 94 -14.68 1.22 -9.26
N ARG A 95 -14.02 2.06 -8.47
CA ARG A 95 -12.61 2.42 -8.65
C ARG A 95 -11.73 1.62 -7.70
N ALA A 96 -10.52 1.28 -8.11
CA ALA A 96 -9.54 0.64 -7.25
C ALA A 96 -8.15 1.22 -7.50
N ASN A 97 -7.47 1.64 -6.45
CA ASN A 97 -6.16 2.27 -6.51
C ASN A 97 -5.25 1.74 -5.39
N ALA A 98 -3.96 1.98 -5.51
CA ALA A 98 -2.98 1.69 -4.47
C ALA A 98 -2.30 2.99 -4.00
N ILE A 99 -2.05 3.09 -2.70
CA ILE A 99 -1.14 4.09 -2.12
C ILE A 99 0.17 3.37 -1.80
N ALA A 100 1.28 3.94 -2.20
CA ALA A 100 2.62 3.42 -1.91
C ALA A 100 3.38 4.42 -1.00
N PRO A 101 3.23 4.31 0.33
CA PRO A 101 3.96 5.13 1.27
C PRO A 101 5.47 4.91 1.18
N GLY A 102 6.24 5.99 1.33
CA GLY A 102 7.68 5.96 1.54
C GLY A 102 8.04 5.80 3.02
N PHE A 103 9.03 6.58 3.46
CA PHE A 103 9.43 6.64 4.86
C PHE A 103 8.45 7.53 5.63
N ILE A 104 7.62 6.89 6.46
CA ILE A 104 6.58 7.57 7.25
C ILE A 104 6.93 7.52 8.73
N ASP A 105 6.82 8.67 9.40
CA ASP A 105 7.08 8.82 10.83
C ASP A 105 5.95 8.18 11.64
N THR A 106 6.22 6.98 12.14
CA THR A 106 5.30 6.16 12.93
C THR A 106 6.01 5.67 14.19
N ALA A 107 5.28 5.11 15.14
CA ALA A 107 5.89 4.49 16.32
C ALA A 107 6.99 3.46 15.97
N MET A 108 6.85 2.78 14.83
CA MET A 108 7.84 1.81 14.34
C MET A 108 9.13 2.50 13.87
N THR A 109 9.03 3.63 13.17
CA THR A 109 10.20 4.37 12.66
C THR A 109 10.80 5.30 13.72
N GLN A 110 10.03 5.71 14.72
CA GLN A 110 10.52 6.46 15.88
C GLN A 110 11.42 5.62 16.79
N ALA A 111 11.31 4.29 16.74
CA ALA A 111 12.21 3.39 17.46
C ALA A 111 13.58 3.21 16.79
N LEU A 112 13.79 3.76 15.58
CA LEU A 112 15.08 3.75 14.90
C LEU A 112 16.04 4.80 15.49
N ASP A 113 17.32 4.51 15.41
CA ASP A 113 18.40 5.39 15.85
C ASP A 113 18.34 6.74 15.10
N ASP A 114 18.59 7.85 15.78
CA ASP A 114 18.53 9.20 15.21
C ASP A 114 19.43 9.38 13.99
N ASP A 115 20.58 8.71 13.96
CA ASP A 115 21.50 8.78 12.83
C ASP A 115 20.97 8.05 11.61
N ILE A 116 20.28 6.92 11.80
CA ILE A 116 19.60 6.20 10.73
C ILE A 116 18.44 7.06 10.18
N ARG A 117 17.67 7.69 11.05
CA ARG A 117 16.58 8.59 10.64
C ARG A 117 17.10 9.76 9.83
N LYS A 118 18.18 10.40 10.25
CA LYS A 118 18.84 11.49 9.52
C LYS A 118 19.35 11.03 8.15
N GLU A 119 19.97 9.87 8.08
CA GLU A 119 20.43 9.29 6.81
C GLU A 119 19.25 9.10 5.84
N TRP A 120 18.14 8.53 6.31
CA TRP A 120 16.97 8.31 5.46
C TRP A 120 16.33 9.62 5.00
N THR A 121 16.12 10.57 5.93
CA THR A 121 15.54 11.87 5.61
C THR A 121 16.41 12.71 4.67
N SER A 122 17.74 12.52 4.72
CA SER A 122 18.67 13.21 3.81
C SER A 122 18.50 12.78 2.34
N LYS A 123 18.02 11.56 2.11
CA LYS A 123 17.75 11.01 0.78
C LYS A 123 16.39 11.43 0.20
N ILE A 124 15.50 11.97 1.05
CA ILE A 124 14.18 12.44 0.64
C ILE A 124 14.28 13.89 0.14
N PRO A 125 13.87 14.20 -1.09
CA PRO A 125 13.90 15.57 -1.62
C PRO A 125 13.18 16.60 -0.74
N LEU A 126 12.03 16.26 -0.15
CA LEU A 126 11.32 17.13 0.77
C LEU A 126 11.97 17.26 2.16
N ARG A 127 13.14 16.60 2.40
CA ARG A 127 13.96 16.72 3.61
C ARG A 127 13.24 16.40 4.92
N ARG A 128 12.18 15.63 4.87
CA ARG A 128 11.46 15.13 6.05
C ARG A 128 10.88 13.75 5.78
N GLY A 129 10.62 12.98 6.81
CA GLY A 129 9.72 11.84 6.75
C GLY A 129 8.28 12.31 6.47
N GLY A 130 7.49 11.48 5.85
CA GLY A 130 6.05 11.70 5.75
C GLY A 130 5.38 11.49 7.11
N THR A 131 4.24 12.11 7.31
CA THR A 131 3.38 11.89 8.48
C THR A 131 2.27 10.91 8.16
N VAL A 132 1.62 10.36 9.18
CA VAL A 132 0.41 9.54 8.98
C VAL A 132 -0.70 10.33 8.26
N ASP A 133 -0.77 11.65 8.50
CA ASP A 133 -1.74 12.53 7.85
C ASP A 133 -1.44 12.72 6.35
N ASP A 134 -0.17 12.73 5.93
CA ASP A 134 0.18 12.77 4.51
C ASP A 134 -0.45 11.55 3.77
N ILE A 135 -0.46 10.38 4.41
CA ILE A 135 -1.07 9.17 3.85
C ILE A 135 -2.59 9.22 3.95
N ALA A 136 -3.13 9.63 5.11
CA ALA A 136 -4.57 9.72 5.34
C ALA A 136 -5.24 10.69 4.36
N ASN A 137 -4.63 11.85 4.09
CA ASN A 137 -5.12 12.83 3.12
C ASN A 137 -5.19 12.24 1.69
N THR A 138 -4.21 11.41 1.31
CA THR A 138 -4.25 10.70 0.03
C THR A 138 -5.38 9.66 -0.01
N ALA A 139 -5.62 8.96 1.10
CA ALA A 139 -6.73 8.03 1.21
C ALA A 139 -8.09 8.76 1.14
N VAL A 140 -8.24 9.92 1.78
CA VAL A 140 -9.43 10.78 1.67
C VAL A 140 -9.64 11.22 0.22
N TYR A 141 -8.59 11.69 -0.47
CA TYR A 141 -8.68 12.03 -1.88
C TYR A 141 -9.17 10.86 -2.73
N LEU A 142 -8.58 9.67 -2.58
CA LEU A 142 -8.96 8.49 -3.35
C LEU A 142 -10.36 7.95 -2.98
N GLY A 143 -10.80 8.20 -1.76
CA GLY A 143 -12.14 7.83 -1.29
C GLY A 143 -13.24 8.80 -1.71
N SER A 144 -12.90 10.00 -2.14
CA SER A 144 -13.85 11.07 -2.47
C SER A 144 -14.12 11.20 -3.97
N ASP A 145 -15.12 12.03 -4.32
CA ASP A 145 -15.46 12.36 -5.70
C ASP A 145 -14.38 13.18 -6.42
N LEU A 146 -13.45 13.78 -5.68
CA LEU A 146 -12.28 14.48 -6.24
C LEU A 146 -11.42 13.55 -7.11
N SER A 147 -11.48 12.26 -6.86
CA SER A 147 -10.76 11.22 -7.61
C SER A 147 -11.66 10.38 -8.52
N SER A 148 -12.84 10.90 -8.90
CA SER A 148 -13.84 10.14 -9.67
C SER A 148 -13.34 9.56 -11.00
N TYR A 149 -12.28 10.12 -11.58
CA TYR A 149 -11.65 9.63 -12.82
C TYR A 149 -10.26 8.98 -12.58
N VAL A 150 -9.94 8.65 -11.31
CA VAL A 150 -8.67 8.00 -10.92
C VAL A 150 -8.94 6.56 -10.55
N SER A 151 -8.50 5.62 -11.41
CA SER A 151 -8.64 4.18 -11.18
C SER A 151 -7.43 3.42 -11.76
N GLY A 152 -7.02 2.34 -11.09
CA GLY A 152 -5.87 1.53 -11.49
C GLY A 152 -4.51 2.19 -11.19
N GLN A 153 -4.47 3.28 -10.43
CA GLN A 153 -3.25 4.04 -10.18
C GLN A 153 -2.50 3.58 -8.94
N VAL A 154 -1.20 3.85 -8.95
CA VAL A 154 -0.32 3.72 -7.78
C VAL A 154 0.17 5.11 -7.42
N ILE A 155 -0.28 5.64 -6.30
CA ILE A 155 0.14 6.96 -5.82
C ILE A 155 1.26 6.76 -4.81
N GLN A 156 2.48 7.12 -5.20
CA GLN A 156 3.61 7.16 -4.28
C GLN A 156 3.50 8.43 -3.41
N VAL A 157 3.56 8.23 -2.10
CA VAL A 157 3.53 9.30 -1.10
C VAL A 157 4.81 9.18 -0.28
N ASP A 158 5.91 9.66 -0.84
CA ASP A 158 7.27 9.37 -0.39
C ASP A 158 8.20 10.60 -0.35
N GLY A 159 7.66 11.80 -0.60
CA GLY A 159 8.43 13.04 -0.61
C GLY A 159 9.45 13.13 -1.75
N GLY A 160 9.27 12.33 -2.82
CA GLY A 160 10.17 12.24 -3.97
C GLY A 160 11.35 11.27 -3.75
N MET A 161 11.28 10.41 -2.74
CA MET A 161 12.37 9.47 -2.40
C MET A 161 12.69 8.51 -3.55
N ASN A 162 11.68 8.14 -4.34
CA ASN A 162 11.80 7.15 -5.42
C ASN A 162 11.31 7.74 -6.76
N MET A 163 12.01 8.72 -7.24
CA MET A 163 11.78 9.29 -8.57
C MET A 163 12.61 8.59 -9.63
#